data_1cc889ef514997a930279c2fb33b1292
#
_entry.id   1cc889ef514997a930279c2fb33b1292
#
_cell.length_a   1.000
_cell.length_b   1.000
_cell.length_c   1.000
_cell.angle_alpha   90.00
_cell.angle_beta   90.00
_cell.angle_gamma   90.00
#
_symmetry.space_group_name_H-M   'P 1'
#
loop_
_entity.id
_entity.type
_entity.pdbx_description
1 polymer ?
#
loop_
_entity_poly.entity_id
_entity_poly.type
_entity_poly.pdbx_seq_one_letter_code
_entity_poly.pdbx_strand_id
1 'polypeptide(L)'
;MKKKTLTRLPLLLCLVGCSHTSNFVSDSQDKGVTITDLVGRTNQIKEENRKRVLCIGAGALRRYSYIGDRANLVAAEDIDRNIGANVFEDVSRPYYDIHKEYLSTLPSCGKGGPQAQSAEAEKILACNPSLIISEYEDVAKADHLQNQVGVPVVVVKYGSKSVFDPNVSASFTLLGKVLGKEEKAKSLNDYIQSSSKELKSLSSSRKEEEKKSIYIGCLGNWGTQDIYSTSSSFPLFEASGIKNAVSSSIKLTNGKLEKEAFLSLKPDKIVLDSAGLKKFKQTYLDDPEQFDSIDAIQKGEIYLEMPFNAYYTNLEIALMDAYFLASVAYPEQYKSRDRIAKYEEISKAFLGKSCYKDTISKAKRSYGGFQKIDNLKEFLNQI
;
A
#
# COMPACT_ATOMS: atom_id res chain seq x y z
N MET A 1 64.71 -95.32 8.95
CA MET A 1 63.48 -94.87 9.52
C MET A 1 63.67 -93.39 9.90
N LYS A 2 63.22 -92.43 9.12
CA LYS A 2 63.14 -91.00 9.55
C LYS A 2 61.85 -90.45 8.95
N LYS A 3 60.91 -90.05 9.90
CA LYS A 3 59.62 -89.43 9.55
C LYS A 3 59.86 -88.01 9.10
N LYS A 4 59.36 -87.71 7.91
CA LYS A 4 59.31 -86.31 7.44
C LYS A 4 58.05 -85.67 7.86
N THR A 5 58.13 -84.59 8.65
CA THR A 5 57.06 -83.77 9.13
C THR A 5 56.72 -82.78 8.02
N LEU A 6 55.47 -82.78 7.56
CA LEU A 6 54.94 -81.81 6.56
C LEU A 6 54.39 -80.60 7.25
N THR A 7 55.01 -79.43 7.10
CA THR A 7 54.57 -78.16 7.66
C THR A 7 53.55 -77.54 6.69
N ARG A 8 52.32 -77.36 7.15
CA ARG A 8 51.26 -76.67 6.39
C ARG A 8 51.41 -75.18 6.63
N LEU A 9 51.52 -74.44 5.53
CA LEU A 9 51.51 -72.97 5.49
C LEU A 9 50.06 -72.50 5.40
N PRO A 10 49.53 -71.60 6.24
CA PRO A 10 48.19 -71.06 6.06
C PRO A 10 48.17 -69.98 4.98
N LEU A 11 47.27 -70.14 4.04
CA LEU A 11 46.97 -69.18 2.99
C LEU A 11 46.15 -68.03 3.59
N LEU A 12 46.74 -66.86 3.65
CA LEU A 12 46.12 -65.64 4.14
C LEU A 12 45.25 -65.03 2.99
N LEU A 13 43.93 -65.18 3.07
CA LEU A 13 42.98 -64.60 2.11
C LEU A 13 42.80 -63.11 2.54
N CYS A 14 43.38 -62.17 1.77
CA CYS A 14 43.04 -60.75 1.87
C CYS A 14 41.70 -60.46 1.24
N LEU A 15 40.67 -60.31 2.06
CA LEU A 15 39.39 -59.74 1.67
C LEU A 15 39.56 -58.21 1.53
N VAL A 16 39.67 -57.74 0.31
CA VAL A 16 39.53 -56.31 -0.01
C VAL A 16 38.08 -55.96 0.09
N GLY A 17 37.67 -55.42 1.23
CA GLY A 17 36.35 -54.83 1.40
C GLY A 17 36.26 -53.49 0.64
N CYS A 18 35.58 -53.48 -0.50
CA CYS A 18 35.11 -52.23 -1.11
C CYS A 18 34.04 -51.64 -0.18
N SER A 19 34.44 -50.68 0.66
CA SER A 19 33.51 -49.80 1.32
C SER A 19 32.90 -48.84 0.30
N HIS A 20 31.73 -49.20 -0.23
CA HIS A 20 30.84 -48.24 -0.88
C HIS A 20 30.40 -47.27 0.21
N THR A 21 31.06 -46.13 0.32
CA THR A 21 30.46 -44.94 0.97
C THR A 21 29.33 -44.49 0.06
N SER A 22 28.11 -44.97 0.35
CA SER A 22 26.91 -44.33 -0.12
C SER A 22 26.88 -42.94 0.50
N ASN A 23 27.25 -41.94 -0.28
CA ASN A 23 26.90 -40.57 0.00
C ASN A 23 25.36 -40.54 0.02
N PHE A 24 24.80 -40.67 1.20
CA PHE A 24 23.44 -40.18 1.45
C PHE A 24 23.51 -38.66 1.25
N VAL A 25 23.30 -38.21 0.02
CA VAL A 25 22.77 -36.87 -0.23
C VAL A 25 21.45 -36.87 0.51
N SER A 26 21.41 -36.27 1.68
CA SER A 26 20.15 -35.95 2.33
C SER A 26 19.42 -35.03 1.38
N ASP A 27 18.50 -35.62 0.62
CA ASP A 27 17.49 -34.89 -0.11
C ASP A 27 16.61 -34.24 0.95
N SER A 28 17.08 -33.11 1.48
CA SER A 28 16.26 -32.21 2.27
C SER A 28 15.25 -31.63 1.28
N GLN A 29 14.22 -32.41 0.96
CA GLN A 29 13.05 -31.89 0.25
C GLN A 29 12.62 -30.67 1.04
N ASP A 30 12.78 -29.51 0.43
CA ASP A 30 12.18 -28.27 0.94
C ASP A 30 10.68 -28.50 1.04
N LYS A 31 10.22 -28.83 2.25
CA LYS A 31 8.80 -29.12 2.53
C LYS A 31 7.91 -27.89 2.29
N GLY A 32 8.52 -26.74 2.03
CA GLY A 32 7.80 -25.50 1.89
C GLY A 32 7.05 -25.10 3.17
N VAL A 33 6.36 -23.99 3.12
CA VAL A 33 5.49 -23.48 4.18
C VAL A 33 4.03 -23.61 3.77
N THR A 34 3.20 -24.19 4.63
CA THR A 34 1.75 -24.20 4.45
C THR A 34 1.19 -22.87 4.98
N ILE A 35 0.43 -22.18 4.16
CA ILE A 35 -0.23 -20.92 4.51
C ILE A 35 -1.73 -21.02 4.27
N THR A 36 -2.50 -20.23 5.00
CA THR A 36 -3.89 -19.92 4.67
C THR A 36 -3.95 -18.48 4.23
N ASP A 37 -4.46 -18.23 3.02
CA ASP A 37 -4.59 -16.86 2.49
C ASP A 37 -5.78 -16.11 3.11
N LEU A 38 -5.95 -14.83 2.78
CA LEU A 38 -6.93 -14.00 3.46
C LEU A 38 -8.39 -14.22 2.99
N VAL A 39 -8.60 -15.10 2.03
CA VAL A 39 -9.94 -15.61 1.66
C VAL A 39 -10.17 -17.06 2.11
N GLY A 40 -9.26 -17.59 2.94
CA GLY A 40 -9.41 -18.90 3.60
C GLY A 40 -8.88 -20.09 2.80
N ARG A 41 -8.17 -19.88 1.68
CA ARG A 41 -7.60 -20.95 0.86
C ARG A 41 -6.25 -21.39 1.42
N THR A 42 -5.99 -22.70 1.40
CA THR A 42 -4.71 -23.26 1.85
C THR A 42 -3.79 -23.52 0.65
N ASN A 43 -2.57 -23.05 0.74
CA ASN A 43 -1.52 -23.26 -0.25
C ASN A 43 -0.22 -23.72 0.42
N GLN A 44 0.57 -24.49 -0.31
CA GLN A 44 1.93 -24.85 0.06
C GLN A 44 2.89 -24.03 -0.80
N ILE A 45 3.78 -23.27 -0.17
CA ILE A 45 4.73 -22.39 -0.82
C ILE A 45 6.14 -22.93 -0.58
N LYS A 46 6.83 -23.32 -1.63
CA LYS A 46 8.22 -23.76 -1.59
C LYS A 46 9.18 -22.61 -1.88
N GLU A 47 10.45 -22.79 -1.59
CA GLU A 47 11.48 -21.77 -1.86
C GLU A 47 11.55 -21.38 -3.35
N GLU A 48 11.41 -22.37 -4.25
CA GLU A 48 11.39 -22.11 -5.69
C GLU A 48 10.23 -21.21 -6.14
N ASN A 49 9.07 -21.27 -5.43
CA ASN A 49 7.92 -20.41 -5.75
C ASN A 49 8.24 -18.91 -5.57
N ARG A 50 9.17 -18.57 -4.67
CA ARG A 50 9.52 -17.18 -4.32
C ARG A 50 10.37 -16.47 -5.37
N LYS A 51 10.91 -17.22 -6.37
CA LYS A 51 11.89 -16.70 -7.34
C LYS A 51 11.26 -16.10 -8.60
N ARG A 52 10.00 -16.42 -8.89
CA ARG A 52 9.29 -15.95 -10.08
C ARG A 52 7.89 -15.51 -9.70
N VAL A 53 7.80 -14.33 -9.13
CA VAL A 53 6.57 -13.78 -8.56
C VAL A 53 5.86 -12.86 -9.57
N LEU A 54 4.55 -12.93 -9.58
CA LEU A 54 3.68 -12.09 -10.37
C LEU A 54 2.57 -11.54 -9.46
N CYS A 55 2.24 -10.26 -9.64
CA CYS A 55 1.21 -9.58 -8.85
C CYS A 55 0.06 -9.13 -9.76
N ILE A 56 -1.18 -9.39 -9.36
CA ILE A 56 -2.38 -9.01 -10.12
C ILE A 56 -3.43 -8.35 -9.22
N GLY A 57 -4.15 -7.43 -9.80
CA GLY A 57 -5.18 -6.66 -9.11
C GLY A 57 -4.64 -5.41 -8.43
N ALA A 58 -5.55 -4.47 -8.21
CA ALA A 58 -5.20 -3.13 -7.74
C ALA A 58 -4.57 -3.15 -6.35
N GLY A 59 -3.28 -2.79 -6.26
CA GLY A 59 -2.53 -2.73 -5.02
C GLY A 59 -1.66 -3.96 -4.71
N ALA A 60 -1.81 -5.09 -5.40
CA ALA A 60 -1.01 -6.30 -5.16
C ALA A 60 0.49 -6.02 -5.33
N LEU A 61 0.89 -5.40 -6.45
CA LEU A 61 2.30 -5.04 -6.69
C LEU A 61 2.82 -4.04 -5.67
N ARG A 62 1.99 -3.08 -5.24
CA ARG A 62 2.35 -2.13 -4.17
C ARG A 62 2.69 -2.86 -2.88
N ARG A 63 1.81 -3.76 -2.38
CA ARG A 63 2.06 -4.53 -1.17
C ARG A 63 3.29 -5.43 -1.30
N TYR A 64 3.43 -6.07 -2.45
CA TYR A 64 4.64 -6.82 -2.75
C TYR A 64 5.90 -5.96 -2.65
N SER A 65 5.88 -4.74 -3.19
CA SER A 65 7.02 -3.82 -3.19
C SER A 65 7.50 -3.41 -1.78
N TYR A 66 6.59 -3.41 -0.81
CA TYR A 66 6.97 -3.14 0.59
C TYR A 66 7.72 -4.30 1.25
N ILE A 67 7.46 -5.55 0.86
CA ILE A 67 7.97 -6.75 1.53
C ILE A 67 8.96 -7.52 0.65
N GLY A 68 8.61 -7.76 -0.61
CA GLY A 68 9.34 -8.61 -1.55
C GLY A 68 10.56 -7.95 -2.19
N ASP A 69 11.25 -8.75 -2.99
CA ASP A 69 12.40 -8.31 -3.77
C ASP A 69 11.98 -8.12 -5.23
N ARG A 70 12.15 -6.92 -5.76
CA ARG A 70 11.76 -6.60 -7.15
C ARG A 70 12.42 -7.52 -8.19
N ALA A 71 13.64 -8.02 -7.90
CA ALA A 71 14.35 -8.93 -8.80
C ALA A 71 13.62 -10.26 -9.03
N ASN A 72 12.70 -10.62 -8.16
CA ASN A 72 11.87 -11.83 -8.31
C ASN A 72 10.59 -11.58 -9.13
N LEU A 73 10.27 -10.33 -9.49
CA LEU A 73 9.12 -10.04 -10.36
C LEU A 73 9.44 -10.47 -11.79
N VAL A 74 8.56 -11.25 -12.39
CA VAL A 74 8.72 -11.74 -13.77
C VAL A 74 7.82 -11.05 -14.78
N ALA A 75 6.80 -10.34 -14.32
CA ALA A 75 5.88 -9.58 -15.15
C ALA A 75 5.14 -8.53 -14.29
N ALA A 76 4.50 -7.57 -14.95
CA ALA A 76 3.62 -6.61 -14.30
C ALA A 76 2.39 -6.33 -15.18
N GLU A 77 1.29 -5.90 -14.57
CA GLU A 77 0.13 -5.41 -15.31
C GLU A 77 0.47 -4.11 -16.06
N ASP A 78 -0.20 -3.85 -17.18
CA ASP A 78 0.11 -2.69 -18.04
C ASP A 78 -0.03 -1.36 -17.30
N ILE A 79 -0.93 -1.27 -16.34
CA ILE A 79 -1.08 -0.10 -15.47
C ILE A 79 0.15 0.17 -14.61
N ASP A 80 0.85 -0.89 -14.18
CA ASP A 80 2.09 -0.79 -13.39
C ASP A 80 3.35 -0.69 -14.28
N ARG A 81 3.20 -0.94 -15.57
CA ARG A 81 4.21 -0.70 -16.60
C ARG A 81 4.08 0.67 -17.25
N ASN A 82 3.03 1.42 -16.90
CA ASN A 82 2.67 2.70 -17.50
C ASN A 82 2.38 2.62 -19.02
N ILE A 83 1.70 1.55 -19.44
CA ILE A 83 1.31 1.34 -20.84
C ILE A 83 -0.19 1.62 -20.98
N GLY A 84 -0.56 2.39 -22.01
CA GLY A 84 -1.93 2.80 -22.28
C GLY A 84 -2.30 4.13 -21.65
N ALA A 85 -3.62 4.44 -21.57
CA ALA A 85 -4.10 5.67 -20.95
C ALA A 85 -3.78 5.67 -19.46
N ASN A 86 -2.82 6.48 -19.05
CA ASN A 86 -2.38 6.57 -17.67
C ASN A 86 -3.24 7.56 -16.88
N VAL A 87 -4.32 7.06 -16.29
CA VAL A 87 -5.22 7.87 -15.45
C VAL A 87 -4.57 8.39 -14.17
N PHE A 88 -3.37 7.91 -13.84
CA PHE A 88 -2.64 8.26 -12.62
C PHE A 88 -1.33 9.02 -12.90
N GLU A 89 -1.07 9.46 -14.14
CA GLU A 89 0.20 10.08 -14.53
C GLU A 89 0.61 11.26 -13.65
N ASP A 90 -0.36 12.04 -13.24
CA ASP A 90 -0.16 13.25 -12.46
C ASP A 90 -0.13 13.01 -10.93
N VAL A 91 -0.42 11.79 -10.48
CA VAL A 91 -0.53 11.44 -9.06
C VAL A 91 0.61 10.51 -8.67
N SER A 92 1.26 10.78 -7.54
CA SER A 92 2.33 9.89 -7.07
C SER A 92 1.78 8.51 -6.71
N ARG A 93 2.43 7.51 -7.24
CA ARG A 93 2.36 6.10 -6.80
C ARG A 93 3.78 5.70 -6.40
N PRO A 94 4.21 5.98 -5.15
CA PRO A 94 5.62 5.93 -4.78
C PRO A 94 6.30 4.60 -5.10
N TYR A 95 5.61 3.45 -4.90
CA TYR A 95 6.13 2.14 -5.29
C TYR A 95 6.46 2.05 -6.79
N TYR A 96 5.63 2.68 -7.64
CA TYR A 96 5.86 2.76 -9.07
C TYR A 96 6.94 3.78 -9.39
N ASP A 97 6.84 4.99 -8.84
CA ASP A 97 7.73 6.11 -9.17
C ASP A 97 9.22 5.79 -8.94
N ILE A 98 9.51 5.03 -7.86
CA ILE A 98 10.89 4.61 -7.55
C ILE A 98 11.38 3.39 -8.34
N HIS A 99 10.49 2.66 -9.01
CA HIS A 99 10.81 1.43 -9.75
C HIS A 99 10.41 1.46 -11.22
N LYS A 100 9.90 2.59 -11.73
CA LYS A 100 9.30 2.73 -13.07
C LYS A 100 10.21 2.23 -14.21
N GLU A 101 11.51 2.51 -14.14
CA GLU A 101 12.47 2.05 -15.14
C GLU A 101 12.54 0.51 -15.20
N TYR A 102 12.60 -0.14 -14.04
CA TYR A 102 12.58 -1.60 -13.97
C TYR A 102 11.22 -2.17 -14.39
N LEU A 103 10.12 -1.64 -13.88
CA LEU A 103 8.77 -2.13 -14.19
C LEU A 103 8.44 -2.03 -15.68
N SER A 104 8.92 -0.99 -16.38
CA SER A 104 8.73 -0.83 -17.81
C SER A 104 9.43 -1.90 -18.65
N THR A 105 10.47 -2.55 -18.13
CA THR A 105 11.19 -3.63 -18.83
C THR A 105 10.51 -4.99 -18.70
N LEU A 106 9.61 -5.16 -17.72
CA LEU A 106 8.92 -6.42 -17.50
C LEU A 106 7.88 -6.70 -18.60
N PRO A 107 7.63 -7.96 -18.97
CA PRO A 107 6.53 -8.31 -19.88
C PRO A 107 5.17 -8.00 -19.24
N SER A 108 4.14 -7.86 -20.08
CA SER A 108 2.75 -7.68 -19.62
C SER A 108 2.16 -9.01 -19.16
N CYS A 109 1.50 -9.01 -18.01
CA CYS A 109 0.65 -10.12 -17.56
C CYS A 109 -0.85 -9.82 -17.66
N GLY A 110 -1.22 -8.69 -18.27
CA GLY A 110 -2.60 -8.25 -18.47
C GLY A 110 -2.74 -6.74 -18.31
N LYS A 111 -3.93 -6.25 -18.57
CA LYS A 111 -4.20 -4.81 -18.50
C LYS A 111 -4.10 -4.26 -17.07
N GLY A 112 -4.67 -4.98 -16.10
CA GLY A 112 -4.86 -4.45 -14.76
C GLY A 112 -5.77 -3.21 -14.75
N GLY A 113 -5.67 -2.42 -13.69
CA GLY A 113 -6.42 -1.18 -13.55
C GLY A 113 -7.75 -1.32 -12.82
N PRO A 114 -8.41 -0.20 -12.51
CA PRO A 114 -9.63 -0.19 -11.69
C PRO A 114 -10.82 -0.91 -12.33
N GLN A 115 -10.78 -1.09 -13.64
CA GLN A 115 -11.84 -1.75 -14.43
C GLN A 115 -11.56 -3.24 -14.65
N ALA A 116 -10.37 -3.72 -14.33
CA ALA A 116 -10.05 -5.14 -14.47
C ALA A 116 -10.77 -5.95 -13.38
N GLN A 117 -11.58 -6.91 -13.81
CA GLN A 117 -12.36 -7.76 -12.90
C GLN A 117 -11.86 -9.20 -12.84
N SER A 118 -10.90 -9.54 -13.69
CA SER A 118 -10.34 -10.89 -13.78
C SER A 118 -8.92 -10.87 -14.34
N ALA A 119 -8.17 -11.91 -13.98
CA ALA A 119 -6.83 -12.15 -14.52
C ALA A 119 -6.87 -12.64 -15.98
N GLU A 120 -5.83 -12.32 -16.73
CA GLU A 120 -5.62 -12.79 -18.11
C GLU A 120 -4.71 -14.02 -18.10
N ALA A 121 -5.28 -15.21 -17.85
CA ALA A 121 -4.54 -16.45 -17.59
C ALA A 121 -3.52 -16.81 -18.69
N GLU A 122 -3.83 -16.62 -19.96
CA GLU A 122 -2.91 -16.90 -21.08
C GLU A 122 -1.65 -16.02 -21.03
N LYS A 123 -1.81 -14.72 -20.75
CA LYS A 123 -0.69 -13.80 -20.58
C LYS A 123 0.14 -14.13 -19.35
N ILE A 124 -0.52 -14.53 -18.26
CA ILE A 124 0.15 -14.98 -17.04
C ILE A 124 0.98 -16.23 -17.32
N LEU A 125 0.43 -17.23 -18.00
CA LEU A 125 1.14 -18.45 -18.39
C LEU A 125 2.37 -18.14 -19.25
N ALA A 126 2.26 -17.21 -20.19
CA ALA A 126 3.39 -16.79 -21.04
C ALA A 126 4.55 -16.19 -20.23
N CYS A 127 4.28 -15.61 -19.05
CA CYS A 127 5.29 -15.07 -18.16
C CYS A 127 5.97 -16.13 -17.28
N ASN A 128 5.47 -17.38 -17.29
CA ASN A 128 6.00 -18.51 -16.53
C ASN A 128 6.29 -18.17 -15.05
N PRO A 129 5.29 -17.69 -14.28
CA PRO A 129 5.46 -17.44 -12.85
C PRO A 129 5.55 -18.75 -12.07
N SER A 130 6.06 -18.69 -10.84
CA SER A 130 6.00 -19.79 -9.87
C SER A 130 5.13 -19.46 -8.65
N LEU A 131 4.70 -18.18 -8.54
CA LEU A 131 3.81 -17.68 -7.48
C LEU A 131 3.04 -16.48 -8.01
N ILE A 132 1.74 -16.42 -7.70
CA ILE A 132 0.89 -15.26 -7.98
C ILE A 132 0.38 -14.68 -6.67
N ILE A 133 0.58 -13.38 -6.47
CA ILE A 133 -0.04 -12.59 -5.42
C ILE A 133 -1.23 -11.86 -6.04
N SER A 134 -2.42 -12.05 -5.48
CA SER A 134 -3.67 -11.51 -6.02
C SER A 134 -4.40 -10.63 -5.01
N GLU A 135 -4.95 -9.51 -5.46
CA GLU A 135 -5.95 -8.72 -4.74
C GLU A 135 -7.37 -8.89 -5.30
N TYR A 136 -7.60 -9.86 -6.15
CA TYR A 136 -8.96 -10.30 -6.47
C TYR A 136 -9.51 -11.16 -5.32
N GLU A 137 -10.28 -10.54 -4.42
CA GLU A 137 -10.80 -11.13 -3.19
C GLU A 137 -11.97 -12.10 -3.45
N ASP A 138 -11.79 -13.04 -4.36
CA ASP A 138 -12.79 -14.01 -4.78
C ASP A 138 -12.18 -15.41 -4.82
N VAL A 139 -12.68 -16.29 -3.96
CA VAL A 139 -12.19 -17.68 -3.82
C VAL A 139 -12.32 -18.45 -5.14
N ALA A 140 -13.48 -18.36 -5.81
CA ALA A 140 -13.73 -19.12 -7.03
C ALA A 140 -12.82 -18.67 -8.17
N LYS A 141 -12.60 -17.35 -8.33
CA LYS A 141 -11.66 -16.80 -9.31
C LYS A 141 -10.22 -17.20 -9.01
N ALA A 142 -9.83 -17.18 -7.75
CA ALA A 142 -8.48 -17.56 -7.34
C ALA A 142 -8.22 -19.06 -7.57
N ASP A 143 -9.18 -19.93 -7.24
CA ASP A 143 -9.10 -21.38 -7.51
C ASP A 143 -9.08 -21.66 -9.01
N HIS A 144 -9.94 -21.01 -9.78
CA HIS A 144 -9.97 -21.15 -11.22
C HIS A 144 -8.63 -20.75 -11.86
N LEU A 145 -8.09 -19.60 -11.49
CA LEU A 145 -6.78 -19.15 -11.97
C LEU A 145 -5.67 -20.13 -11.58
N GLN A 146 -5.61 -20.56 -10.32
CA GLN A 146 -4.63 -21.53 -9.84
C GLN A 146 -4.65 -22.83 -10.63
N ASN A 147 -5.85 -23.35 -10.92
CA ASN A 147 -6.04 -24.55 -11.73
C ASN A 147 -5.59 -24.34 -13.19
N GLN A 148 -5.84 -23.15 -13.76
CA GLN A 148 -5.42 -22.86 -15.13
C GLN A 148 -3.92 -22.69 -15.28
N VAL A 149 -3.24 -22.05 -14.31
CA VAL A 149 -1.82 -21.72 -14.42
C VAL A 149 -0.92 -22.74 -13.73
N GLY A 150 -1.46 -23.60 -12.88
CA GLY A 150 -0.73 -24.68 -12.23
C GLY A 150 0.26 -24.23 -11.13
N VAL A 151 0.17 -22.99 -10.66
CA VAL A 151 1.04 -22.44 -9.61
C VAL A 151 0.22 -21.83 -8.47
N PRO A 152 0.77 -21.75 -7.24
CA PRO A 152 0.05 -21.15 -6.11
C PRO A 152 -0.43 -19.72 -6.41
N VAL A 153 -1.70 -19.46 -6.14
CA VAL A 153 -2.30 -18.12 -6.12
C VAL A 153 -2.62 -17.78 -4.66
N VAL A 154 -2.01 -16.73 -4.15
CA VAL A 154 -2.18 -16.27 -2.77
C VAL A 154 -2.94 -14.96 -2.76
N VAL A 155 -4.12 -14.96 -2.13
CA VAL A 155 -4.98 -13.77 -2.07
C VAL A 155 -4.68 -12.96 -0.82
N VAL A 156 -4.33 -11.69 -1.03
CA VAL A 156 -4.23 -10.66 0.02
C VAL A 156 -5.48 -9.78 -0.01
N LYS A 157 -5.74 -9.05 1.08
CA LYS A 157 -6.89 -8.15 1.16
C LYS A 157 -6.47 -6.71 1.16
N TYR A 158 -7.23 -5.91 0.41
CA TYR A 158 -7.05 -4.48 0.36
C TYR A 158 -7.37 -3.77 1.69
N GLY A 159 -8.46 -4.16 2.34
CA GLY A 159 -8.99 -3.48 3.52
C GLY A 159 -9.80 -2.22 3.20
N SER A 160 -9.92 -1.32 4.16
CA SER A 160 -10.52 0.00 4.00
C SER A 160 -9.48 1.01 3.48
N LYS A 161 -9.91 2.24 3.21
CA LYS A 161 -9.02 3.36 2.83
C LYS A 161 -8.19 3.87 4.03
N SER A 162 -7.55 2.95 4.76
CA SER A 162 -6.74 3.26 5.93
C SER A 162 -5.52 2.38 6.03
N VAL A 163 -4.38 2.99 6.33
CA VAL A 163 -3.14 2.27 6.63
C VAL A 163 -3.26 1.46 7.93
N PHE A 164 -4.20 1.79 8.80
CA PHE A 164 -4.43 1.14 10.10
C PHE A 164 -5.46 0.00 10.05
N ASP A 165 -5.97 -0.34 8.85
CA ASP A 165 -6.92 -1.44 8.70
C ASP A 165 -6.27 -2.79 9.06
N PRO A 166 -6.93 -3.64 9.85
CA PRO A 166 -6.40 -4.96 10.22
C PRO A 166 -6.03 -5.83 9.01
N ASN A 167 -6.73 -5.72 7.87
CA ASN A 167 -6.40 -6.45 6.66
C ASN A 167 -5.05 -6.04 6.06
N VAL A 168 -4.60 -4.79 6.27
CA VAL A 168 -3.27 -4.33 5.84
C VAL A 168 -2.18 -5.11 6.60
N SER A 169 -2.26 -5.14 7.93
CA SER A 169 -1.28 -5.86 8.73
C SER A 169 -1.34 -7.38 8.52
N ALA A 170 -2.54 -7.94 8.33
CA ALA A 170 -2.72 -9.35 7.99
C ALA A 170 -2.09 -9.69 6.63
N SER A 171 -2.28 -8.82 5.61
CA SER A 171 -1.64 -8.98 4.30
C SER A 171 -0.12 -8.95 4.38
N PHE A 172 0.47 -8.05 5.17
CA PHE A 172 1.92 -8.02 5.38
C PHE A 172 2.44 -9.26 6.10
N THR A 173 1.74 -9.71 7.14
CA THR A 173 2.09 -10.94 7.86
C THR A 173 2.05 -12.16 6.93
N LEU A 174 1.01 -12.27 6.10
CA LEU A 174 0.90 -13.33 5.09
C LEU A 174 2.04 -13.25 4.07
N LEU A 175 2.27 -12.06 3.49
CA LEU A 175 3.35 -11.85 2.51
C LEU A 175 4.72 -12.16 3.11
N GLY A 176 4.97 -11.80 4.38
CA GLY A 176 6.19 -12.17 5.10
C GLY A 176 6.43 -13.68 5.05
N LYS A 177 5.44 -14.48 5.44
CA LYS A 177 5.52 -15.96 5.41
C LYS A 177 5.69 -16.51 4.00
N VAL A 178 4.89 -16.00 3.06
CA VAL A 178 4.92 -16.44 1.64
C VAL A 178 6.28 -16.18 1.01
N LEU A 179 6.87 -15.02 1.28
CA LEU A 179 8.12 -14.57 0.67
C LEU A 179 9.38 -14.88 1.49
N GLY A 180 9.25 -15.47 2.70
CA GLY A 180 10.38 -15.70 3.61
C GLY A 180 10.98 -14.38 4.11
N LYS A 181 10.13 -13.38 4.38
CA LYS A 181 10.51 -12.01 4.81
C LYS A 181 9.75 -11.59 6.08
N GLU A 182 9.56 -12.53 7.00
CA GLU A 182 8.75 -12.33 8.21
C GLU A 182 9.24 -11.16 9.05
N GLU A 183 10.55 -11.00 9.20
CA GLU A 183 11.14 -9.90 9.98
C GLU A 183 10.83 -8.53 9.35
N LYS A 184 10.89 -8.43 8.02
CA LYS A 184 10.55 -7.18 7.31
C LYS A 184 9.07 -6.85 7.46
N ALA A 185 8.20 -7.84 7.31
CA ALA A 185 6.76 -7.69 7.49
C ALA A 185 6.41 -7.30 8.94
N LYS A 186 7.05 -7.94 9.92
CA LYS A 186 6.89 -7.59 11.33
C LYS A 186 7.33 -6.16 11.61
N SER A 187 8.52 -5.77 11.15
CA SER A 187 9.05 -4.41 11.34
C SER A 187 8.10 -3.35 10.78
N LEU A 188 7.51 -3.58 9.61
CA LEU A 188 6.55 -2.66 9.01
C LEU A 188 5.23 -2.60 9.79
N ASN A 189 4.72 -3.75 10.24
CA ASN A 189 3.53 -3.80 11.09
C ASN A 189 3.75 -3.10 12.44
N ASP A 190 4.91 -3.30 13.09
CA ASP A 190 5.27 -2.64 14.34
C ASP A 190 5.37 -1.12 14.14
N TYR A 191 5.92 -0.68 13.00
CA TYR A 191 6.01 0.74 12.64
C TYR A 191 4.61 1.37 12.49
N ILE A 192 3.70 0.74 11.77
CA ILE A 192 2.31 1.20 11.61
C ILE A 192 1.60 1.25 12.98
N GLN A 193 1.77 0.23 13.80
CA GLN A 193 1.16 0.17 15.13
C GLN A 193 1.70 1.27 16.06
N SER A 194 3.01 1.52 16.06
CA SER A 194 3.62 2.59 16.85
C SER A 194 3.15 3.96 16.38
N SER A 195 3.03 4.16 15.06
CA SER A 195 2.47 5.39 14.48
C SER A 195 1.02 5.62 14.90
N SER A 196 0.18 4.57 14.93
CA SER A 196 -1.20 4.67 15.42
C SER A 196 -1.26 5.11 16.89
N LYS A 197 -0.39 4.53 17.74
CA LYS A 197 -0.30 4.93 19.17
C LYS A 197 0.16 6.38 19.32
N GLU A 198 1.16 6.78 18.54
CA GLU A 198 1.67 8.16 18.53
C GLU A 198 0.57 9.16 18.14
N LEU A 199 -0.13 8.93 17.03
CA LEU A 199 -1.22 9.79 16.56
C LEU A 199 -2.34 9.92 17.59
N LYS A 200 -2.77 8.81 18.19
CA LYS A 200 -3.78 8.82 19.27
C LYS A 200 -3.33 9.63 20.49
N SER A 201 -2.03 9.58 20.83
CA SER A 201 -1.51 10.34 21.97
C SER A 201 -1.61 11.86 21.78
N LEU A 202 -1.56 12.34 20.54
CA LEU A 202 -1.68 13.78 20.24
C LEU A 202 -3.07 14.34 20.58
N SER A 203 -4.11 13.54 20.43
CA SER A 203 -5.50 13.93 20.72
C SER A 203 -5.91 13.72 22.17
N SER A 204 -5.24 12.81 22.91
CA SER A 204 -5.68 12.37 24.24
C SER A 204 -5.61 13.44 25.33
N SER A 205 -4.85 14.50 25.11
CA SER A 205 -4.69 15.61 26.07
C SER A 205 -5.79 16.68 25.95
N ARG A 206 -6.71 16.58 24.99
CA ARG A 206 -7.76 17.57 24.73
C ARG A 206 -9.16 16.99 24.95
N LYS A 207 -10.03 17.78 25.59
CA LYS A 207 -11.45 17.46 25.68
C LYS A 207 -12.12 17.65 24.32
N GLU A 208 -13.20 16.95 24.08
CA GLU A 208 -13.90 16.98 22.78
C GLU A 208 -14.39 18.40 22.40
N GLU A 209 -14.80 19.17 23.40
CA GLU A 209 -15.29 20.54 23.22
C GLU A 209 -14.18 21.52 22.81
N GLU A 210 -12.91 21.19 23.11
CA GLU A 210 -11.75 22.01 22.79
C GLU A 210 -11.19 21.70 21.41
N LYS A 211 -11.62 20.60 20.79
CA LYS A 211 -11.15 20.21 19.47
C LYS A 211 -11.78 21.07 18.38
N LYS A 212 -10.92 21.56 17.49
CA LYS A 212 -11.36 22.25 16.29
C LYS A 212 -11.98 21.27 15.29
N SER A 213 -13.11 21.65 14.72
CA SER A 213 -13.77 20.86 13.68
C SER A 213 -13.06 21.02 12.34
N ILE A 214 -12.79 19.91 11.66
CA ILE A 214 -12.11 19.90 10.36
C ILE A 214 -13.05 19.32 9.31
N TYR A 215 -13.21 20.04 8.22
CA TYR A 215 -13.84 19.54 7.00
C TYR A 215 -12.78 18.99 6.06
N ILE A 216 -12.97 17.78 5.54
CA ILE A 216 -12.19 17.22 4.46
C ILE A 216 -13.01 17.24 3.18
N GLY A 217 -12.49 17.90 2.13
CA GLY A 217 -13.18 18.00 0.85
C GLY A 217 -12.34 17.48 -0.32
N CYS A 218 -12.92 17.47 -1.49
CA CYS A 218 -12.29 17.01 -2.72
C CYS A 218 -11.95 15.50 -2.75
N LEU A 219 -12.46 14.70 -1.82
CA LEU A 219 -12.13 13.28 -1.71
C LEU A 219 -12.49 12.52 -3.00
N GLY A 220 -11.54 11.74 -3.51
CA GLY A 220 -11.72 10.89 -4.68
C GLY A 220 -12.79 9.81 -4.42
N ASN A 221 -13.85 9.78 -5.24
CA ASN A 221 -14.90 8.78 -5.21
C ASN A 221 -15.32 8.49 -6.66
N TRP A 222 -14.96 7.30 -7.18
CA TRP A 222 -15.12 6.97 -8.60
C TRP A 222 -14.51 8.04 -9.53
N GLY A 223 -13.26 8.41 -9.24
CA GLY A 223 -12.52 9.50 -9.89
C GLY A 223 -12.42 10.75 -9.03
N THR A 224 -11.84 11.80 -9.58
CA THR A 224 -11.65 13.09 -8.90
C THR A 224 -12.99 13.80 -8.69
N GLN A 225 -13.16 14.44 -7.54
CA GLN A 225 -14.38 15.14 -7.13
C GLN A 225 -14.06 16.57 -6.68
N ASP A 226 -15.11 17.39 -6.55
CA ASP A 226 -15.04 18.76 -6.05
C ASP A 226 -15.08 18.84 -4.51
N ILE A 227 -15.10 20.07 -3.99
CA ILE A 227 -15.09 20.33 -2.54
C ILE A 227 -16.22 19.66 -1.78
N TYR A 228 -17.36 19.39 -2.40
CA TYR A 228 -18.52 18.77 -1.76
C TYR A 228 -18.33 17.29 -1.47
N SER A 229 -17.35 16.63 -2.12
CA SER A 229 -17.03 15.23 -1.87
C SER A 229 -16.26 15.07 -0.56
N THR A 230 -16.85 14.34 0.39
CA THR A 230 -16.39 14.23 1.77
C THR A 230 -16.72 12.86 2.37
N SER A 231 -16.44 12.67 3.66
CA SER A 231 -16.81 11.48 4.42
C SER A 231 -17.21 11.84 5.85
N SER A 232 -18.30 11.30 6.34
CA SER A 232 -18.70 11.40 7.76
C SER A 232 -17.91 10.43 8.66
N SER A 233 -17.26 9.42 8.05
CA SER A 233 -16.39 8.45 8.72
C SER A 233 -15.10 8.38 7.93
N PHE A 234 -14.21 9.37 8.16
CA PHE A 234 -12.92 9.44 7.48
C PHE A 234 -11.86 8.72 8.31
N PRO A 235 -11.31 7.59 7.84
CA PRO A 235 -10.49 6.72 8.68
C PRO A 235 -9.24 7.38 9.26
N LEU A 236 -8.65 8.37 8.57
CA LEU A 236 -7.47 9.07 9.05
C LEU A 236 -7.82 10.07 10.19
N PHE A 237 -9.03 10.63 10.18
CA PHE A 237 -9.53 11.43 11.30
C PHE A 237 -9.77 10.56 12.53
N GLU A 238 -10.41 9.41 12.35
CA GLU A 238 -10.67 8.45 13.43
C GLU A 238 -9.36 7.96 14.06
N ALA A 239 -8.37 7.61 13.24
CA ALA A 239 -7.06 7.17 13.71
C ALA A 239 -6.32 8.22 14.53
N SER A 240 -6.54 9.51 14.26
CA SER A 240 -5.87 10.65 14.90
C SER A 240 -6.75 11.37 15.92
N GLY A 241 -7.97 10.89 16.17
CA GLY A 241 -8.93 11.50 17.11
C GLY A 241 -9.34 12.92 16.72
N ILE A 242 -9.40 13.21 15.42
CA ILE A 242 -9.75 14.52 14.86
C ILE A 242 -11.27 14.67 14.83
N LYS A 243 -11.77 15.83 15.24
CA LYS A 243 -13.20 16.16 15.17
C LYS A 243 -13.61 16.45 13.74
N ASN A 244 -14.41 15.54 13.16
CA ASN A 244 -14.96 15.72 11.82
C ASN A 244 -16.09 16.74 11.83
N ALA A 245 -16.05 17.74 10.94
CA ALA A 245 -17.14 18.70 10.78
C ALA A 245 -18.41 18.04 10.20
N VAL A 246 -18.26 16.94 9.45
CA VAL A 246 -19.38 16.16 8.92
C VAL A 246 -19.76 15.08 9.92
N SER A 247 -20.84 15.30 10.68
CA SER A 247 -21.32 14.28 11.62
C SER A 247 -21.99 13.12 10.89
N SER A 248 -22.06 11.96 11.56
CA SER A 248 -22.73 10.77 11.02
C SER A 248 -24.24 10.95 10.79
N SER A 249 -24.85 11.97 11.39
CA SER A 249 -26.26 12.33 11.18
C SER A 249 -26.50 13.07 9.86
N ILE A 250 -25.44 13.59 9.22
CA ILE A 250 -25.56 14.31 7.96
C ILE A 250 -25.61 13.31 6.81
N LYS A 251 -26.66 13.40 6.00
CA LYS A 251 -26.84 12.53 4.84
C LYS A 251 -25.88 12.93 3.72
N LEU A 252 -25.09 11.95 3.25
CA LEU A 252 -24.29 12.08 2.04
C LEU A 252 -24.95 11.33 0.88
N THR A 253 -25.02 11.97 -0.27
CA THR A 253 -25.47 11.32 -1.51
C THR A 253 -24.25 10.98 -2.36
N ASN A 254 -23.98 9.69 -2.52
CA ASN A 254 -22.79 9.19 -3.23
C ASN A 254 -21.46 9.82 -2.70
N GLY A 255 -21.34 10.00 -1.39
CA GLY A 255 -20.17 10.61 -0.75
C GLY A 255 -20.07 12.13 -0.92
N LYS A 256 -21.16 12.80 -1.29
CA LYS A 256 -21.21 14.25 -1.44
C LYS A 256 -22.22 14.89 -0.51
N LEU A 257 -21.89 16.08 -0.05
CA LEU A 257 -22.83 17.01 0.57
C LEU A 257 -23.60 17.80 -0.48
N GLU A 258 -24.85 18.14 -0.18
CA GLU A 258 -25.53 19.23 -0.87
C GLU A 258 -24.86 20.57 -0.53
N LYS A 259 -24.89 21.53 -1.47
CA LYS A 259 -24.23 22.83 -1.34
C LYS A 259 -24.62 23.57 -0.05
N GLU A 260 -25.93 23.63 0.25
CA GLU A 260 -26.48 24.30 1.41
C GLU A 260 -26.03 23.63 2.72
N ALA A 261 -25.92 22.29 2.72
CA ALA A 261 -25.42 21.54 3.86
C ALA A 261 -23.95 21.87 4.13
N PHE A 262 -23.11 21.92 3.07
CA PHE A 262 -21.72 22.32 3.19
C PHE A 262 -21.56 23.73 3.80
N LEU A 263 -22.30 24.71 3.30
CA LEU A 263 -22.25 26.09 3.78
C LEU A 263 -22.69 26.23 5.25
N SER A 264 -23.63 25.38 5.68
CA SER A 264 -24.12 25.40 7.07
C SER A 264 -23.18 24.72 8.08
N LEU A 265 -22.17 23.95 7.63
CA LEU A 265 -21.25 23.25 8.53
C LEU A 265 -20.37 24.16 9.37
N LYS A 266 -19.94 25.31 8.83
CA LYS A 266 -19.05 26.28 9.49
C LYS A 266 -17.84 25.61 10.17
N PRO A 267 -17.03 24.84 9.46
CA PRO A 267 -15.87 24.17 10.05
C PRO A 267 -14.83 25.20 10.51
N ASP A 268 -14.08 24.87 11.57
CA ASP A 268 -12.93 25.69 12.00
C ASP A 268 -11.79 25.67 10.97
N LYS A 269 -11.62 24.55 10.25
CA LYS A 269 -10.57 24.34 9.26
C LYS A 269 -11.09 23.52 8.07
N ILE A 270 -10.50 23.76 6.91
CA ILE A 270 -10.79 23.01 5.68
C ILE A 270 -9.51 22.34 5.20
N VAL A 271 -9.57 21.06 4.92
CA VAL A 271 -8.50 20.30 4.24
C VAL A 271 -9.03 19.85 2.88
N LEU A 272 -8.22 20.00 1.85
CA LEU A 272 -8.56 19.66 0.47
C LEU A 272 -7.66 18.51 -0.01
N ASP A 273 -8.24 17.42 -0.50
CA ASP A 273 -7.50 16.40 -1.26
C ASP A 273 -7.08 17.02 -2.60
N SER A 274 -5.79 17.07 -2.83
CA SER A 274 -5.21 17.76 -3.99
C SER A 274 -5.63 17.16 -5.34
N ALA A 275 -6.04 15.89 -5.40
CA ALA A 275 -6.56 15.28 -6.62
C ALA A 275 -7.80 16.00 -7.17
N GLY A 276 -8.61 16.58 -6.30
CA GLY A 276 -9.86 17.26 -6.68
C GLY A 276 -9.71 18.75 -6.97
N LEU A 277 -8.55 19.36 -6.73
CA LEU A 277 -8.37 20.81 -6.82
C LEU A 277 -8.79 21.44 -8.15
N LYS A 278 -8.54 20.78 -9.29
CA LYS A 278 -8.97 21.32 -10.59
C LYS A 278 -10.49 21.41 -10.71
N LYS A 279 -11.23 20.45 -10.14
CA LYS A 279 -12.69 20.53 -10.10
C LYS A 279 -13.17 21.58 -9.11
N PHE A 280 -12.52 21.65 -7.94
CA PHE A 280 -12.84 22.70 -6.98
C PHE A 280 -12.56 24.10 -7.54
N LYS A 281 -11.47 24.29 -8.28
CA LYS A 281 -11.21 25.56 -8.97
C LYS A 281 -12.40 25.98 -9.84
N GLN A 282 -12.96 25.07 -10.63
CA GLN A 282 -14.14 25.36 -11.44
C GLN A 282 -15.35 25.73 -10.57
N THR A 283 -15.64 24.91 -9.55
CA THR A 283 -16.74 25.16 -8.61
C THR A 283 -16.56 26.51 -7.87
N TYR A 284 -15.33 26.90 -7.52
CA TYR A 284 -15.02 28.18 -6.91
C TYR A 284 -15.27 29.36 -7.87
N LEU A 285 -14.86 29.21 -9.14
CA LEU A 285 -15.04 30.25 -10.15
C LEU A 285 -16.52 30.49 -10.52
N ASP A 286 -17.37 29.48 -10.35
CA ASP A 286 -18.82 29.61 -10.59
C ASP A 286 -19.51 30.51 -9.53
N ASP A 287 -18.97 30.59 -8.28
CA ASP A 287 -19.55 31.40 -7.21
C ASP A 287 -18.44 31.80 -6.19
N PRO A 288 -17.48 32.68 -6.54
CA PRO A 288 -16.38 33.03 -5.67
C PRO A 288 -16.79 33.70 -4.37
N GLU A 289 -17.80 34.60 -4.43
CA GLU A 289 -18.25 35.35 -3.27
C GLU A 289 -18.78 34.45 -2.15
N GLN A 290 -19.46 33.38 -2.53
CA GLN A 290 -19.98 32.41 -1.57
C GLN A 290 -18.85 31.69 -0.82
N PHE A 291 -17.81 31.24 -1.54
CA PHE A 291 -16.67 30.61 -0.91
C PHE A 291 -15.86 31.59 -0.07
N ASP A 292 -15.62 32.80 -0.59
CA ASP A 292 -14.91 33.86 0.13
C ASP A 292 -15.65 34.32 1.42
N SER A 293 -16.95 34.02 1.56
CA SER A 293 -17.73 34.29 2.77
C SER A 293 -17.51 33.26 3.88
N ILE A 294 -16.89 32.10 3.60
CA ILE A 294 -16.67 31.04 4.59
C ILE A 294 -15.57 31.44 5.57
N ASP A 295 -15.89 31.44 6.85
CA ASP A 295 -15.00 31.86 7.95
C ASP A 295 -13.62 31.21 7.89
N ALA A 296 -13.53 29.92 7.65
CA ALA A 296 -12.26 29.19 7.55
C ALA A 296 -11.42 29.69 6.35
N ILE A 297 -12.07 30.06 5.23
CA ILE A 297 -11.42 30.63 4.06
C ILE A 297 -10.91 32.05 4.36
N GLN A 298 -11.74 32.89 4.95
CA GLN A 298 -11.35 34.26 5.32
C GLN A 298 -10.17 34.30 6.30
N LYS A 299 -10.10 33.32 7.20
CA LYS A 299 -9.02 33.21 8.20
C LYS A 299 -7.77 32.50 7.67
N GLY A 300 -7.76 32.06 6.40
CA GLY A 300 -6.66 31.28 5.82
C GLY A 300 -6.47 29.91 6.52
N GLU A 301 -7.53 29.34 7.10
CA GLU A 301 -7.48 28.03 7.75
C GLU A 301 -7.81 26.91 6.75
N ILE A 302 -7.11 26.97 5.60
CA ILE A 302 -7.20 26.00 4.51
C ILE A 302 -5.88 25.27 4.36
N TYR A 303 -5.98 23.98 4.12
CA TYR A 303 -4.83 23.10 4.04
C TYR A 303 -4.97 22.15 2.86
N LEU A 304 -3.84 21.71 2.31
CA LEU A 304 -3.77 20.78 1.21
C LEU A 304 -3.15 19.48 1.68
N GLU A 305 -3.88 18.36 1.56
CA GLU A 305 -3.34 17.02 1.71
C GLU A 305 -3.05 16.38 0.34
N MET A 306 -2.32 15.27 0.36
CA MET A 306 -1.93 14.57 -0.86
C MET A 306 -2.91 13.47 -1.22
N PRO A 307 -3.06 13.12 -2.52
CA PRO A 307 -3.98 12.09 -2.95
C PRO A 307 -3.39 10.71 -2.65
N PHE A 308 -3.80 10.10 -1.56
CA PHE A 308 -3.34 8.76 -1.21
C PHE A 308 -4.07 7.64 -1.96
N ASN A 309 -5.27 7.91 -2.49
CA ASN A 309 -6.09 6.90 -3.15
C ASN A 309 -5.94 6.95 -4.69
N ALA A 310 -4.79 6.46 -5.18
CA ALA A 310 -4.50 6.30 -6.60
C ALA A 310 -4.15 4.85 -6.91
N TYR A 311 -5.00 4.18 -7.69
CA TYR A 311 -4.94 2.73 -7.91
C TYR A 311 -4.90 1.99 -6.56
N TYR A 312 -5.94 2.24 -5.77
CA TYR A 312 -6.09 1.95 -4.34
C TYR A 312 -5.13 2.74 -3.44
N THR A 313 -5.11 2.44 -2.14
CA THR A 313 -4.43 3.24 -1.12
C THR A 313 -2.91 3.10 -1.20
N ASN A 314 -2.21 4.21 -1.44
CA ASN A 314 -0.77 4.33 -1.19
C ASN A 314 -0.58 4.48 0.32
N LEU A 315 -0.19 3.39 0.99
CA LEU A 315 -0.22 3.30 2.46
C LEU A 315 0.75 4.28 3.12
N GLU A 316 1.91 4.50 2.50
CA GLU A 316 2.88 5.50 2.93
C GLU A 316 2.33 6.92 2.85
N ILE A 317 1.62 7.27 1.78
CA ILE A 317 0.98 8.60 1.66
C ILE A 317 -0.14 8.71 2.69
N ALA A 318 -0.99 7.70 2.84
CA ALA A 318 -2.07 7.71 3.83
C ALA A 318 -1.55 7.89 5.28
N LEU A 319 -0.36 7.32 5.58
CA LEU A 319 0.27 7.57 6.88
C LEU A 319 0.82 8.98 7.00
N MET A 320 1.42 9.53 5.93
CA MET A 320 1.85 10.94 5.89
C MET A 320 0.68 11.90 6.06
N ASP A 321 -0.46 11.63 5.38
CA ASP A 321 -1.71 12.40 5.55
C ASP A 321 -2.18 12.38 7.00
N ALA A 322 -2.18 11.22 7.67
CA ALA A 322 -2.57 11.12 9.07
C ALA A 322 -1.69 12.01 9.97
N TYR A 323 -0.38 12.05 9.75
CA TYR A 323 0.53 12.94 10.49
C TYR A 323 0.32 14.41 10.13
N PHE A 324 0.09 14.72 8.86
CA PHE A 324 -0.26 16.08 8.43
C PHE A 324 -1.54 16.57 9.09
N LEU A 325 -2.61 15.79 8.98
CA LEU A 325 -3.92 16.09 9.57
C LEU A 325 -3.82 16.27 11.09
N ALA A 326 -3.04 15.43 11.78
CA ALA A 326 -2.77 15.59 13.20
C ALA A 326 -2.03 16.91 13.51
N SER A 327 -1.09 17.33 12.64
CA SER A 327 -0.40 18.61 12.79
C SER A 327 -1.31 19.83 12.58
N VAL A 328 -2.31 19.69 11.70
CA VAL A 328 -3.36 20.69 11.47
C VAL A 328 -4.32 20.76 12.66
N ALA A 329 -4.73 19.61 13.20
CA ALA A 329 -5.66 19.51 14.31
C ALA A 329 -5.04 19.94 15.65
N TYR A 330 -3.77 19.58 15.87
CA TYR A 330 -3.05 19.72 17.15
C TYR A 330 -1.72 20.47 16.98
N PRO A 331 -1.73 21.73 16.49
CA PRO A 331 -0.49 22.44 16.13
C PRO A 331 0.49 22.60 17.29
N GLU A 332 -0.01 22.82 18.52
CA GLU A 332 0.86 23.00 19.69
C GLU A 332 1.60 21.70 20.07
N GLN A 333 0.94 20.56 19.98
CA GLN A 333 1.54 19.24 20.23
C GLN A 333 2.52 18.84 19.13
N TYR A 334 2.38 19.46 17.95
CA TYR A 334 3.21 19.16 16.79
C TYR A 334 4.36 20.16 16.56
N LYS A 335 4.36 21.29 17.29
CA LYS A 335 5.26 22.45 17.08
C LYS A 335 6.77 22.10 17.06
N SER A 336 7.18 21.16 17.90
CA SER A 336 8.59 20.73 18.02
C SER A 336 8.96 19.61 17.05
N ARG A 337 8.04 19.15 16.18
CA ARG A 337 8.25 18.00 15.30
C ARG A 337 8.56 18.43 13.88
N ASP A 338 9.59 17.85 13.28
CA ASP A 338 9.89 18.04 11.86
C ASP A 338 8.99 17.10 11.02
N ARG A 339 7.98 17.69 10.37
CA ARG A 339 7.06 16.96 9.50
C ARG A 339 7.77 16.35 8.30
N ILE A 340 8.72 17.07 7.70
CA ILE A 340 9.43 16.60 6.51
C ILE A 340 10.31 15.41 6.88
N ALA A 341 11.02 15.46 8.00
CA ALA A 341 11.79 14.33 8.50
C ALA A 341 10.89 13.10 8.75
N LYS A 342 9.66 13.30 9.29
CA LYS A 342 8.69 12.24 9.47
C LYS A 342 8.23 11.63 8.13
N TYR A 343 7.98 12.43 7.10
CA TYR A 343 7.57 11.93 5.79
C TYR A 343 8.69 11.15 5.08
N GLU A 344 9.94 11.59 5.24
CA GLU A 344 11.10 10.84 4.74
C GLU A 344 11.30 9.52 5.50
N GLU A 345 11.06 9.51 6.82
CA GLU A 345 11.07 8.30 7.65
C GLU A 345 10.01 7.31 7.19
N ILE A 346 8.76 7.78 6.96
CA ILE A 346 7.66 6.95 6.49
C ILE A 346 7.99 6.33 5.13
N SER A 347 8.41 7.13 4.16
CA SER A 347 8.76 6.61 2.84
C SER A 347 9.89 5.58 2.92
N LYS A 348 10.89 5.80 3.77
CA LYS A 348 11.97 4.85 4.01
C LYS A 348 11.48 3.54 4.65
N ALA A 349 10.55 3.61 5.61
CA ALA A 349 9.99 2.43 6.27
C ALA A 349 9.24 1.51 5.28
N PHE A 350 8.43 2.08 4.40
CA PHE A 350 7.65 1.32 3.41
C PHE A 350 8.49 0.89 2.20
N LEU A 351 9.28 1.79 1.65
CA LEU A 351 9.91 1.66 0.33
C LEU A 351 11.42 1.40 0.39
N GLY A 352 12.00 1.38 1.60
CA GLY A 352 13.44 1.25 1.78
C GLY A 352 14.25 2.49 1.36
N LYS A 353 13.59 3.55 0.90
CA LYS A 353 14.21 4.79 0.40
C LYS A 353 13.42 6.02 0.86
N SER A 354 14.13 7.03 1.38
CA SER A 354 13.56 8.36 1.58
C SER A 354 13.26 8.99 0.22
N CYS A 355 12.02 9.36 -0.04
CA CYS A 355 11.61 9.86 -1.35
C CYS A 355 10.48 10.90 -1.33
N TYR A 356 10.12 11.43 -0.14
CA TYR A 356 9.09 12.45 -0.07
C TYR A 356 9.45 13.72 -0.85
N LYS A 357 10.61 14.33 -0.54
CA LYS A 357 11.06 15.58 -1.18
C LYS A 357 11.33 15.42 -2.66
N ASP A 358 11.93 14.30 -3.06
CA ASP A 358 12.46 14.14 -4.41
C ASP A 358 11.46 13.50 -5.39
N THR A 359 10.42 12.86 -4.89
CA THR A 359 9.46 12.13 -5.71
C THR A 359 8.02 12.51 -5.36
N ILE A 360 7.59 12.21 -4.12
CA ILE A 360 6.17 12.26 -3.75
C ILE A 360 5.62 13.69 -3.84
N SER A 361 6.30 14.67 -3.22
CA SER A 361 5.87 16.07 -3.23
C SER A 361 5.98 16.74 -4.60
N LYS A 362 6.78 16.18 -5.52
CA LYS A 362 6.98 16.72 -6.87
C LYS A 362 5.97 16.19 -7.89
N ALA A 363 5.13 15.23 -7.54
CA ALA A 363 4.07 14.79 -8.45
C ALA A 363 3.16 15.99 -8.78
N LYS A 364 2.72 16.09 -10.02
CA LYS A 364 2.02 17.27 -10.54
C LYS A 364 0.77 17.61 -9.73
N ARG A 365 -0.02 16.61 -9.33
CA ARG A 365 -1.21 16.81 -8.49
C ARG A 365 -0.91 16.88 -7.00
N SER A 366 0.34 16.79 -6.59
CA SER A 366 0.74 17.08 -5.20
C SER A 366 0.87 18.59 -4.93
N TYR A 367 0.98 19.39 -5.98
CA TYR A 367 1.13 20.87 -5.89
C TYR A 367 2.16 21.31 -4.85
N GLY A 368 3.29 20.61 -4.77
CA GLY A 368 4.35 20.88 -3.80
C GLY A 368 4.23 20.12 -2.47
N GLY A 369 3.18 19.31 -2.29
CA GLY A 369 2.99 18.47 -1.11
C GLY A 369 2.10 19.09 -0.04
N PHE A 370 2.21 18.60 1.17
CA PHE A 370 1.44 19.05 2.33
C PHE A 370 1.71 20.50 2.69
N GLN A 371 0.68 21.34 2.67
CA GLN A 371 0.86 22.77 2.92
C GLN A 371 -0.38 23.46 3.48
N LYS A 372 -0.19 24.62 4.08
CA LYS A 372 -1.23 25.60 4.37
C LYS A 372 -1.43 26.49 3.13
N ILE A 373 -2.68 26.81 2.83
CA ILE A 373 -3.04 27.75 1.74
C ILE A 373 -3.43 29.07 2.40
N ASP A 374 -2.53 30.05 2.32
CA ASP A 374 -2.76 31.34 2.98
C ASP A 374 -3.79 32.20 2.23
N ASN A 375 -3.84 32.10 0.90
CA ASN A 375 -4.81 32.79 0.05
C ASN A 375 -5.36 31.82 -1.01
N LEU A 376 -6.62 31.39 -0.83
CA LEU A 376 -7.25 30.41 -1.71
C LEU A 376 -7.33 30.89 -3.16
N LYS A 377 -7.74 32.12 -3.38
CA LYS A 377 -7.92 32.69 -4.73
C LYS A 377 -6.60 32.71 -5.51
N GLU A 378 -5.54 33.21 -4.87
CA GLU A 378 -4.21 33.23 -5.48
C GLU A 378 -3.70 31.82 -5.78
N PHE A 379 -3.87 30.91 -4.83
CA PHE A 379 -3.49 29.51 -5.00
C PHE A 379 -4.23 28.84 -6.16
N LEU A 380 -5.55 29.00 -6.24
CA LEU A 380 -6.35 28.44 -7.34
C LEU A 380 -5.99 29.03 -8.71
N ASN A 381 -5.53 30.29 -8.76
CA ASN A 381 -5.08 30.91 -10.01
C ASN A 381 -3.77 30.32 -10.55
N GLN A 382 -2.94 29.74 -9.67
CA GLN A 382 -1.64 29.15 -10.03
C GLN A 382 -1.73 27.71 -10.53
N ILE A 383 -2.87 27.03 -10.34
CA ILE A 383 -3.06 25.60 -10.69
C ILE A 383 -3.88 25.38 -11.97
#